data_723a87c988c3dcca5114725883d786b3
#
_entry.id   723a87c988c3dcca5114725883d786b3
#
_cell.length_a   1.000
_cell.length_b   1.000
_cell.length_c   1.000
_cell.angle_alpha   90.00
_cell.angle_beta   90.00
_cell.angle_gamma   90.00
#
_symmetry.space_group_name_H-M   'P 1'
#
loop_
_entity.id
_entity.type
_entity.pdbx_description
1 polymer ?
#
loop_
_entity_poly.entity_id
_entity_poly.type
_entity_poly.pdbx_seq_one_letter_code
_entity_poly.pdbx_strand_id
1 'polypeptide(L)'
;MRLIYKNHYKALFLLGLPIVIGQVGVIVLGFADTLMIGHHSTNELGAASFVNNMFTLAIIFSTGFSYGLTPIVGGFYGTRRFASAGQALRCSLLANLLVGILLTVIMGILYLNVERLGQPEELLPLIKPYYLILLASLVFVLLFNGFKQFTDGITDTKTAMWILLGGNVLNIVGNYILINGKLGFPELGLLGAGISTLFSRIVMVLVFAFVFFSSRRFLRYKLGFIRLGWSRTLFRQLNALGWPVAFQMGMETASFSLSTVMVGWLGTIALASHQVMLTISQFTFMMFYGMGAAVAVRVSNFKGQNDIVNVRRTAYAGAHIILAMGVVLLSIVFLFRDHVGGWFTDNTEVSAMVVVLMVPFLAYQFGDGMQINFANALRGISDVKPMMLIAFIAYFIISLPAGYFFGFVMGWGLLGVWMAFPFGLSSAAIMLWLRFRYKTR
;
A
#
# COMPACT_ATOMS: atom_id res chain seq x y z
N MET A 1 -4.82 4.28 33.98
CA MET A 1 -4.35 4.02 32.60
C MET A 1 -5.45 4.14 31.53
N ARG A 2 -6.63 3.52 31.68
CA ARG A 2 -7.71 3.58 30.66
C ARG A 2 -8.15 5.00 30.24
N LEU A 3 -8.26 5.94 31.14
CA LEU A 3 -8.72 7.32 30.84
C LEU A 3 -7.72 8.12 29.98
N ILE A 4 -6.42 7.89 30.12
CA ILE A 4 -5.36 8.64 29.42
C ILE A 4 -5.37 8.30 27.90
N TYR A 5 -5.65 7.04 27.53
CA TYR A 5 -5.64 6.58 26.16
C TYR A 5 -7.02 6.68 25.46
N LYS A 6 -8.10 6.88 26.19
CA LYS A 6 -9.48 6.87 25.62
C LYS A 6 -9.64 7.82 24.44
N ASN A 7 -9.14 9.04 24.57
CA ASN A 7 -9.24 10.05 23.49
C ASN A 7 -8.34 9.69 22.28
N HIS A 8 -7.18 9.04 22.51
CA HIS A 8 -6.31 8.58 21.45
C HIS A 8 -6.95 7.42 20.69
N TYR A 9 -7.53 6.42 21.39
CA TYR A 9 -8.22 5.30 20.74
C TYR A 9 -9.40 5.79 19.87
N LYS A 10 -10.26 6.65 20.42
CA LYS A 10 -11.40 7.21 19.66
C LYS A 10 -10.93 7.97 18.42
N ALA A 11 -9.93 8.82 18.58
CA ALA A 11 -9.43 9.62 17.47
C ALA A 11 -8.74 8.76 16.39
N LEU A 12 -7.93 7.77 16.77
CA LEU A 12 -7.30 6.84 15.84
C LEU A 12 -8.35 6.01 15.09
N PHE A 13 -9.38 5.51 15.79
CA PHE A 13 -10.44 4.75 15.17
C PHE A 13 -11.23 5.58 14.15
N LEU A 14 -11.59 6.82 14.50
CA LEU A 14 -12.33 7.73 13.62
C LEU A 14 -11.52 8.13 12.36
N LEU A 15 -10.20 8.23 12.47
CA LEU A 15 -9.33 8.52 11.34
C LEU A 15 -8.99 7.26 10.54
N GLY A 16 -8.73 6.16 11.23
CA GLY A 16 -8.27 4.92 10.62
C GLY A 16 -9.37 4.16 9.90
N LEU A 17 -10.58 4.15 10.44
CA LEU A 17 -11.69 3.41 9.84
C LEU A 17 -11.99 3.81 8.38
N PRO A 18 -12.08 5.11 8.03
CA PRO A 18 -12.23 5.49 6.62
C PRO A 18 -11.05 5.04 5.74
N ILE A 19 -9.82 5.08 6.26
CA ILE A 19 -8.64 4.61 5.52
C ILE A 19 -8.73 3.10 5.29
N VAL A 20 -9.07 2.32 6.34
CA VAL A 20 -9.27 0.86 6.24
C VAL A 20 -10.36 0.53 5.21
N ILE A 21 -11.51 1.22 5.25
CA ILE A 21 -12.59 1.01 4.28
C ILE A 21 -12.09 1.28 2.85
N GLY A 22 -11.32 2.35 2.65
CA GLY A 22 -10.70 2.64 1.35
C GLY A 22 -9.76 1.52 0.89
N GLN A 23 -8.93 0.97 1.78
CA GLN A 23 -8.00 -0.12 1.46
C GLN A 23 -8.74 -1.43 1.13
N VAL A 24 -9.79 -1.76 1.88
CA VAL A 24 -10.66 -2.90 1.56
C VAL A 24 -11.31 -2.71 0.18
N GLY A 25 -11.74 -1.49 -0.14
CA GLY A 25 -12.27 -1.15 -1.46
C GLY A 25 -11.29 -1.43 -2.61
N VAL A 26 -9.98 -1.20 -2.40
CA VAL A 26 -8.93 -1.53 -3.39
C VAL A 26 -8.82 -3.05 -3.59
N ILE A 27 -8.91 -3.84 -2.52
CA ILE A 27 -8.88 -5.31 -2.62
C ILE A 27 -10.11 -5.81 -3.39
N VAL A 28 -11.30 -5.30 -3.06
CA VAL A 28 -12.54 -5.66 -3.75
C VAL A 28 -12.47 -5.32 -5.23
N LEU A 29 -11.90 -4.15 -5.59
CA LEU A 29 -11.67 -3.76 -6.98
C LEU A 29 -10.76 -4.76 -7.69
N GLY A 30 -9.59 -5.09 -7.11
CA GLY A 30 -8.65 -6.03 -7.71
C GLY A 30 -9.26 -7.42 -7.92
N PHE A 31 -10.11 -7.88 -6.99
CA PHE A 31 -10.85 -9.12 -7.13
C PHE A 31 -11.90 -9.05 -8.24
N ALA A 32 -12.67 -7.96 -8.33
CA ALA A 32 -13.64 -7.74 -9.38
C ALA A 32 -13.00 -7.70 -10.78
N ASP A 33 -11.87 -6.97 -10.92
CA ASP A 33 -11.11 -6.92 -12.17
C ASP A 33 -10.66 -8.32 -12.62
N THR A 34 -10.07 -9.08 -11.69
CA THR A 34 -9.61 -10.45 -11.95
C THR A 34 -10.74 -11.37 -12.39
N LEU A 35 -11.91 -11.31 -11.71
CA LEU A 35 -13.07 -12.09 -12.06
C LEU A 35 -13.62 -11.71 -13.45
N MET A 36 -13.77 -10.42 -13.72
CA MET A 36 -14.38 -9.96 -14.96
C MET A 36 -13.50 -10.28 -16.18
N ILE A 37 -12.18 -10.08 -16.06
CA ILE A 37 -11.22 -10.43 -17.12
C ILE A 37 -11.15 -11.96 -17.29
N GLY A 38 -11.10 -12.71 -16.18
CA GLY A 38 -10.98 -14.16 -16.20
C GLY A 38 -12.20 -14.87 -16.80
N HIS A 39 -13.40 -14.35 -16.59
CA HIS A 39 -14.61 -14.86 -17.23
C HIS A 39 -14.68 -14.55 -18.73
N HIS A 40 -13.99 -13.50 -19.18
CA HIS A 40 -13.95 -13.15 -20.60
C HIS A 40 -12.94 -14.03 -21.34
N SER A 41 -11.69 -14.14 -20.85
CA SER A 41 -10.64 -14.95 -21.48
C SER A 41 -9.52 -15.30 -20.51
N THR A 42 -9.09 -16.58 -20.53
CA THR A 42 -7.93 -17.05 -19.76
C THR A 42 -6.62 -16.39 -20.23
N ASN A 43 -6.46 -16.16 -21.54
CA ASN A 43 -5.28 -15.51 -22.10
C ASN A 43 -5.21 -14.04 -21.66
N GLU A 44 -6.35 -13.34 -21.64
CA GLU A 44 -6.43 -11.96 -21.16
C GLU A 44 -6.09 -11.88 -19.66
N LEU A 45 -6.57 -12.83 -18.86
CA LEU A 45 -6.22 -12.91 -17.44
C LEU A 45 -4.71 -13.12 -17.23
N GLY A 46 -4.09 -13.98 -18.04
CA GLY A 46 -2.65 -14.20 -18.02
C GLY A 46 -1.86 -12.92 -18.36
N ALA A 47 -2.27 -12.25 -19.43
CA ALA A 47 -1.67 -10.98 -19.85
C ALA A 47 -1.84 -9.87 -18.78
N ALA A 48 -3.06 -9.74 -18.22
CA ALA A 48 -3.35 -8.78 -17.14
C ALA A 48 -2.51 -9.05 -15.90
N SER A 49 -2.40 -10.30 -15.48
CA SER A 49 -1.62 -10.70 -14.30
C SER A 49 -0.15 -10.35 -14.45
N PHE A 50 0.43 -10.61 -15.62
CA PHE A 50 1.82 -10.25 -15.90
C PHE A 50 2.05 -8.73 -15.81
N VAL A 51 1.23 -7.94 -16.50
CA VAL A 51 1.37 -6.49 -16.51
C VAL A 51 1.12 -5.91 -15.12
N ASN A 52 0.08 -6.34 -14.42
CA ASN A 52 -0.23 -5.86 -13.07
C ASN A 52 0.90 -6.16 -12.07
N ASN A 53 1.56 -7.32 -12.16
CA ASN A 53 2.72 -7.63 -11.33
C ASN A 53 3.88 -6.65 -11.56
N MET A 54 4.17 -6.30 -12.82
CA MET A 54 5.20 -5.30 -13.13
C MET A 54 4.85 -3.93 -12.57
N PHE A 55 3.59 -3.50 -12.71
CA PHE A 55 3.13 -2.20 -12.21
C PHE A 55 3.00 -2.13 -10.68
N THR A 56 2.80 -3.26 -10.01
CA THR A 56 2.66 -3.30 -8.53
C THR A 56 3.86 -2.68 -7.83
N LEU A 57 5.09 -3.02 -8.24
CA LEU A 57 6.30 -2.46 -7.65
C LEU A 57 6.38 -0.94 -7.88
N ALA A 58 6.08 -0.47 -9.10
CA ALA A 58 6.08 0.95 -9.44
C ALA A 58 5.02 1.73 -8.65
N ILE A 59 3.82 1.16 -8.49
CA ILE A 59 2.72 1.76 -7.72
C ILE A 59 3.06 1.82 -6.22
N ILE A 60 3.62 0.77 -5.63
CA ILE A 60 4.01 0.76 -4.22
C ILE A 60 5.12 1.77 -3.96
N PHE A 61 6.13 1.81 -4.83
CA PHE A 61 7.22 2.78 -4.74
C PHE A 61 6.71 4.22 -4.84
N SER A 62 5.82 4.50 -5.80
CA SER A 62 5.21 5.82 -5.98
C SER A 62 4.34 6.24 -4.79
N THR A 63 3.59 5.30 -4.24
CA THR A 63 2.76 5.50 -3.05
C THR A 63 3.64 5.83 -1.84
N GLY A 64 4.74 5.09 -1.66
CA GLY A 64 5.74 5.36 -0.63
C GLY A 64 6.33 6.77 -0.72
N PHE A 65 6.65 7.24 -1.93
CA PHE A 65 7.10 8.61 -2.14
C PHE A 65 6.06 9.64 -1.70
N SER A 66 4.80 9.44 -2.09
CA SER A 66 3.70 10.35 -1.76
C SER A 66 3.47 10.48 -0.25
N TYR A 67 3.81 9.45 0.55
CA TYR A 67 3.69 9.49 2.01
C TYR A 67 4.60 10.51 2.70
N GLY A 68 5.59 11.06 2.01
CA GLY A 68 6.41 12.15 2.52
C GLY A 68 5.62 13.43 2.81
N LEU A 69 4.44 13.61 2.20
CA LEU A 69 3.59 14.79 2.43
C LEU A 69 2.89 14.79 3.79
N THR A 70 2.42 13.63 4.25
CA THR A 70 1.60 13.51 5.48
C THR A 70 2.24 14.15 6.72
N PRO A 71 3.52 13.90 7.06
CA PRO A 71 4.14 14.53 8.23
C PRO A 71 4.29 16.04 8.10
N ILE A 72 4.50 16.55 6.90
CA ILE A 72 4.65 18.00 6.65
C ILE A 72 3.29 18.70 6.85
N VAL A 73 2.26 18.19 6.18
CA VAL A 73 0.89 18.73 6.28
C VAL A 73 0.34 18.57 7.68
N GLY A 74 0.54 17.41 8.31
CA GLY A 74 0.09 17.16 9.68
C GLY A 74 0.75 18.09 10.70
N GLY A 75 2.05 18.38 10.54
CA GLY A 75 2.76 19.37 11.34
C GLY A 75 2.18 20.79 11.18
N PHE A 76 1.90 21.22 9.94
CA PHE A 76 1.26 22.51 9.69
C PHE A 76 -0.17 22.57 10.21
N TYR A 77 -0.93 21.48 10.09
CA TYR A 77 -2.26 21.38 10.65
C TYR A 77 -2.27 21.49 12.18
N GLY A 78 -1.34 20.78 12.84
CA GLY A 78 -1.17 20.84 14.29
C GLY A 78 -0.88 22.25 14.81
N THR A 79 -0.11 23.04 14.06
CA THR A 79 0.23 24.45 14.38
C THR A 79 -0.75 25.46 13.78
N ARG A 80 -1.87 25.04 13.17
CA ARG A 80 -2.90 25.87 12.50
C ARG A 80 -2.35 26.74 11.35
N ARG A 81 -1.23 26.33 10.74
CA ARG A 81 -0.63 27.02 9.58
C ARG A 81 -1.26 26.52 8.27
N PHE A 82 -2.55 26.75 8.08
CA PHE A 82 -3.34 26.20 6.99
C PHE A 82 -2.84 26.62 5.60
N ALA A 83 -2.41 27.88 5.43
CA ALA A 83 -1.85 28.34 4.17
C ALA A 83 -0.55 27.58 3.80
N SER A 84 0.34 27.33 4.78
CA SER A 84 1.56 26.55 4.56
C SER A 84 1.26 25.10 4.18
N ALA A 85 0.19 24.51 4.73
CA ALA A 85 -0.26 23.18 4.33
C ALA A 85 -0.75 23.16 2.87
N GLY A 86 -1.47 24.19 2.43
CA GLY A 86 -1.87 24.34 1.02
C GLY A 86 -0.68 24.52 0.07
N GLN A 87 0.33 25.29 0.49
CA GLN A 87 1.59 25.42 -0.25
C GLN A 87 2.33 24.09 -0.37
N ALA A 88 2.34 23.28 0.73
CA ALA A 88 2.95 21.96 0.72
C ALA A 88 2.24 21.00 -0.27
N LEU A 89 0.90 21.07 -0.39
CA LEU A 89 0.16 20.34 -1.42
C LEU A 89 0.64 20.70 -2.82
N ARG A 90 0.77 22.00 -3.14
CA ARG A 90 1.25 22.45 -4.46
C ARG A 90 2.63 21.89 -4.78
N CYS A 91 3.56 21.99 -3.83
CA CYS A 91 4.91 21.44 -4.00
C CYS A 91 4.89 19.90 -4.13
N SER A 92 3.99 19.23 -3.41
CA SER A 92 3.83 17.78 -3.48
C SER A 92 3.26 17.31 -4.81
N LEU A 93 2.25 17.97 -5.36
CA LEU A 93 1.70 17.63 -6.67
C LEU A 93 2.78 17.75 -7.76
N LEU A 94 3.62 18.78 -7.71
CA LEU A 94 4.75 18.90 -8.64
C LEU A 94 5.78 17.78 -8.42
N ALA A 95 6.13 17.48 -7.17
CA ALA A 95 7.07 16.39 -6.86
C ALA A 95 6.52 15.03 -7.32
N ASN A 96 5.26 14.75 -7.05
CA ASN A 96 4.58 13.53 -7.51
C ASN A 96 4.50 13.45 -9.05
N LEU A 97 4.24 14.57 -9.72
CA LEU A 97 4.26 14.64 -11.19
C LEU A 97 5.65 14.27 -11.76
N LEU A 98 6.72 14.85 -11.20
CA LEU A 98 8.09 14.57 -11.64
C LEU A 98 8.48 13.10 -11.38
N VAL A 99 8.15 12.56 -10.21
CA VAL A 99 8.36 11.13 -9.91
C VAL A 99 7.50 10.26 -10.81
N GLY A 100 6.26 10.65 -11.10
CA GLY A 100 5.39 9.97 -12.04
C GLY A 100 5.97 9.90 -13.44
N ILE A 101 6.52 11.01 -13.95
CA ILE A 101 7.21 11.06 -15.24
C ILE A 101 8.45 10.16 -15.22
N LEU A 102 9.26 10.23 -14.15
CA LEU A 102 10.44 9.36 -14.00
C LEU A 102 10.08 7.88 -14.05
N LEU A 103 9.07 7.46 -13.28
CA LEU A 103 8.61 6.08 -13.27
C LEU A 103 7.99 5.68 -14.61
N THR A 104 7.27 6.58 -15.29
CA THR A 104 6.74 6.34 -16.63
C THR A 104 7.87 6.12 -17.64
N VAL A 105 8.97 6.87 -17.55
CA VAL A 105 10.16 6.66 -18.41
C VAL A 105 10.80 5.30 -18.09
N ILE A 106 11.01 4.96 -16.82
CA ILE A 106 11.60 3.67 -16.43
C ILE A 106 10.72 2.51 -16.92
N MET A 107 9.43 2.56 -16.67
CA MET A 107 8.49 1.53 -17.13
C MET A 107 8.36 1.52 -18.66
N GLY A 108 8.51 2.67 -19.32
CA GLY A 108 8.56 2.76 -20.78
C GLY A 108 9.79 2.06 -21.39
N ILE A 109 10.96 2.17 -20.73
CA ILE A 109 12.17 1.43 -21.13
C ILE A 109 11.94 -0.09 -20.96
N LEU A 110 11.26 -0.51 -19.89
CA LEU A 110 10.90 -1.93 -19.71
C LEU A 110 9.90 -2.39 -20.78
N TYR A 111 8.96 -1.54 -21.18
CA TYR A 111 8.04 -1.82 -22.29
C TYR A 111 8.77 -2.13 -23.60
N LEU A 112 9.81 -1.39 -23.93
CA LEU A 112 10.62 -1.63 -25.14
C LEU A 112 11.32 -2.99 -25.14
N ASN A 113 11.46 -3.62 -23.98
CA ASN A 113 12.07 -4.92 -23.78
C ASN A 113 11.08 -6.01 -23.36
N VAL A 114 9.77 -5.75 -23.41
CA VAL A 114 8.75 -6.68 -22.91
C VAL A 114 8.77 -8.03 -23.60
N GLU A 115 9.14 -8.07 -24.90
CA GLU A 115 9.31 -9.30 -25.69
C GLU A 115 10.42 -10.21 -25.18
N ARG A 116 11.45 -9.62 -24.52
CA ARG A 116 12.61 -10.35 -23.97
C ARG A 116 12.37 -10.89 -22.56
N LEU A 117 11.21 -10.60 -21.97
CA LEU A 117 10.88 -11.04 -20.61
C LEU A 117 10.32 -12.47 -20.53
N GLY A 118 10.39 -13.23 -21.65
CA GLY A 118 10.07 -14.66 -21.68
C GLY A 118 8.58 -14.98 -21.60
N GLN A 119 7.72 -14.04 -22.00
CA GLN A 119 6.28 -14.31 -22.10
C GLN A 119 5.95 -15.03 -23.39
N PRO A 120 4.90 -15.90 -23.41
CA PRO A 120 4.41 -16.52 -24.63
C PRO A 120 4.09 -15.48 -25.70
N GLU A 121 4.53 -15.74 -26.95
CA GLU A 121 4.32 -14.82 -28.07
C GLU A 121 2.82 -14.52 -28.32
N GLU A 122 1.96 -15.49 -28.04
CA GLU A 122 0.51 -15.37 -28.16
C GLU A 122 -0.10 -14.30 -27.23
N LEU A 123 0.54 -14.00 -26.10
CA LEU A 123 0.07 -13.00 -25.13
C LEU A 123 0.57 -11.59 -25.46
N LEU A 124 1.62 -11.43 -26.24
CA LEU A 124 2.21 -10.12 -26.56
C LEU A 124 1.22 -9.12 -27.17
N PRO A 125 0.33 -9.51 -28.09
CA PRO A 125 -0.69 -8.62 -28.65
C PRO A 125 -1.69 -8.08 -27.59
N LEU A 126 -1.88 -8.81 -26.50
CA LEU A 126 -2.72 -8.41 -25.37
C LEU A 126 -1.94 -7.58 -24.35
N ILE A 127 -0.70 -7.97 -24.05
CA ILE A 127 0.19 -7.32 -23.09
C ILE A 127 0.52 -5.89 -23.52
N LYS A 128 0.94 -5.68 -24.77
CA LYS A 128 1.46 -4.39 -25.23
C LYS A 128 0.45 -3.24 -25.11
N PRO A 129 -0.78 -3.33 -25.65
CA PRO A 129 -1.73 -2.22 -25.54
C PRO A 129 -2.20 -1.99 -24.10
N TYR A 130 -2.43 -3.05 -23.34
CA TYR A 130 -2.81 -2.95 -21.93
C TYR A 130 -1.73 -2.29 -21.09
N TYR A 131 -0.45 -2.66 -21.32
CA TYR A 131 0.71 -2.05 -20.67
C TYR A 131 0.78 -0.54 -20.92
N LEU A 132 0.60 -0.09 -22.15
CA LEU A 132 0.65 1.34 -22.52
C LEU A 132 -0.46 2.14 -21.83
N ILE A 133 -1.65 1.58 -21.70
CA ILE A 133 -2.77 2.24 -21.00
C ILE A 133 -2.44 2.38 -19.50
N LEU A 134 -1.93 1.31 -18.86
CA LEU A 134 -1.52 1.38 -17.47
C LEU A 134 -0.35 2.33 -17.26
N LEU A 135 0.59 2.39 -18.21
CA LEU A 135 1.70 3.34 -18.19
C LEU A 135 1.20 4.79 -18.18
N ALA A 136 0.26 5.13 -19.05
CA ALA A 136 -0.37 6.45 -19.08
C ALA A 136 -1.12 6.78 -17.77
N SER A 137 -1.65 5.76 -17.09
CA SER A 137 -2.40 5.94 -15.83
C SER A 137 -1.53 6.18 -14.60
N LEU A 138 -0.22 5.90 -14.66
CA LEU A 138 0.69 5.93 -13.51
C LEU A 138 0.81 7.34 -12.90
N VAL A 139 0.87 8.37 -13.73
CA VAL A 139 0.92 9.78 -13.30
C VAL A 139 -0.31 10.15 -12.47
N PHE A 140 -1.50 9.68 -12.88
CA PHE A 140 -2.74 9.96 -12.15
C PHE A 140 -2.79 9.27 -10.78
N VAL A 141 -2.17 8.10 -10.63
CA VAL A 141 -2.01 7.44 -9.31
C VAL A 141 -1.23 8.34 -8.35
N LEU A 142 -0.11 8.92 -8.80
CA LEU A 142 0.69 9.79 -7.95
C LEU A 142 -0.02 11.10 -7.62
N LEU A 143 -0.71 11.71 -8.58
CA LEU A 143 -1.49 12.93 -8.34
C LEU A 143 -2.63 12.66 -7.35
N PHE A 144 -3.36 11.55 -7.49
CA PHE A 144 -4.38 11.13 -6.54
C PHE A 144 -3.78 10.94 -5.13
N ASN A 145 -2.65 10.23 -5.03
CA ASN A 145 -1.95 10.04 -3.76
C ASN A 145 -1.49 11.36 -3.14
N GLY A 146 -1.05 12.34 -3.93
CA GLY A 146 -0.71 13.67 -3.44
C GLY A 146 -1.90 14.34 -2.73
N PHE A 147 -3.06 14.35 -3.35
CA PHE A 147 -4.29 14.87 -2.73
C PHE A 147 -4.71 14.05 -1.52
N LYS A 148 -4.67 12.71 -1.62
CA LYS A 148 -5.02 11.80 -0.53
C LYS A 148 -4.15 12.06 0.70
N GLN A 149 -2.83 12.10 0.55
CA GLN A 149 -1.92 12.34 1.67
C GLN A 149 -2.10 13.73 2.28
N PHE A 150 -2.50 14.72 1.49
CA PHE A 150 -2.85 16.04 1.99
C PHE A 150 -4.12 15.98 2.86
N THR A 151 -5.21 15.38 2.36
CA THR A 151 -6.46 15.29 3.13
C THR A 151 -6.31 14.43 4.38
N ASP A 152 -5.56 13.34 4.30
CA ASP A 152 -5.21 12.53 5.47
C ASP A 152 -4.43 13.39 6.50
N GLY A 153 -3.42 14.15 6.08
CA GLY A 153 -2.61 15.02 6.93
C GLY A 153 -3.41 16.11 7.67
N ILE A 154 -4.45 16.63 7.05
CA ILE A 154 -5.37 17.57 7.71
C ILE A 154 -6.52 16.89 8.46
N THR A 155 -6.44 15.58 8.66
CA THR A 155 -7.44 14.75 9.38
C THR A 155 -8.79 14.57 8.67
N ASP A 156 -8.86 14.84 7.35
CA ASP A 156 -10.05 14.60 6.52
C ASP A 156 -9.92 13.32 5.69
N THR A 157 -9.87 12.18 6.35
CA THR A 157 -9.74 10.86 5.72
C THR A 157 -10.99 10.41 4.97
N LYS A 158 -12.15 10.98 5.31
CA LYS A 158 -13.44 10.62 4.68
C LYS A 158 -13.52 11.07 3.22
N THR A 159 -12.97 12.25 2.89
CA THR A 159 -12.99 12.75 1.51
C THR A 159 -12.24 11.82 0.58
N ALA A 160 -11.02 11.42 0.94
CA ALA A 160 -10.24 10.48 0.16
C ALA A 160 -10.94 9.12 0.02
N MET A 161 -11.53 8.60 1.11
CA MET A 161 -12.28 7.35 1.11
C MET A 161 -13.45 7.39 0.09
N TRP A 162 -14.30 8.42 0.12
CA TRP A 162 -15.44 8.49 -0.77
C TRP A 162 -15.06 8.64 -2.23
N ILE A 163 -14.01 9.43 -2.54
CA ILE A 163 -13.51 9.57 -3.91
C ILE A 163 -12.92 8.25 -4.40
N LEU A 164 -12.17 7.54 -3.55
CA LEU A 164 -11.61 6.23 -3.89
C LEU A 164 -12.70 5.19 -4.15
N LEU A 165 -13.68 5.07 -3.25
CA LEU A 165 -14.81 4.14 -3.44
C LEU A 165 -15.64 4.48 -4.68
N GLY A 166 -15.91 5.75 -4.93
CA GLY A 166 -16.59 6.20 -6.14
C GLY A 166 -15.81 5.85 -7.41
N GLY A 167 -14.48 6.03 -7.39
CA GLY A 167 -13.60 5.62 -8.48
C GLY A 167 -13.59 4.11 -8.71
N ASN A 168 -13.61 3.32 -7.63
CA ASN A 168 -13.70 1.85 -7.72
C ASN A 168 -15.02 1.40 -8.35
N VAL A 169 -16.15 1.98 -7.91
CA VAL A 169 -17.46 1.69 -8.52
C VAL A 169 -17.47 2.07 -10.00
N LEU A 170 -16.94 3.25 -10.34
CA LEU A 170 -16.83 3.69 -11.74
C LEU A 170 -15.98 2.73 -12.58
N ASN A 171 -14.89 2.22 -12.03
CA ASN A 171 -14.05 1.23 -12.69
C ASN A 171 -14.79 -0.09 -12.91
N ILE A 172 -15.47 -0.63 -11.89
CA ILE A 172 -16.23 -1.89 -12.02
C ILE A 172 -17.34 -1.75 -13.07
N VAL A 173 -18.08 -0.64 -13.05
CA VAL A 173 -19.12 -0.38 -14.06
C VAL A 173 -18.53 -0.23 -15.46
N GLY A 174 -17.42 0.51 -15.58
CA GLY A 174 -16.69 0.67 -16.82
C GLY A 174 -16.16 -0.66 -17.37
N ASN A 175 -15.63 -1.51 -16.51
CA ASN A 175 -15.20 -2.87 -16.87
C ASN A 175 -16.37 -3.69 -17.42
N TYR A 176 -17.50 -3.69 -16.71
CA TYR A 176 -18.69 -4.42 -17.15
C TYR A 176 -19.15 -3.98 -18.56
N ILE A 177 -19.11 -2.67 -18.83
CA ILE A 177 -19.53 -2.12 -20.12
C ILE A 177 -18.50 -2.43 -21.22
N LEU A 178 -17.21 -2.16 -20.97
CA LEU A 178 -16.18 -2.17 -22.01
C LEU A 178 -15.58 -3.56 -22.26
N ILE A 179 -15.48 -4.43 -21.24
CA ILE A 179 -15.01 -5.80 -21.43
C ILE A 179 -16.03 -6.58 -22.28
N ASN A 180 -17.33 -6.48 -21.93
CA ASN A 180 -18.37 -7.30 -22.52
C ASN A 180 -19.14 -6.60 -23.63
N GLY A 181 -18.80 -5.39 -24.06
CA GLY A 181 -19.48 -4.67 -25.13
C GLY A 181 -20.94 -4.35 -24.83
N LYS A 182 -21.29 -3.92 -23.61
CA LYS A 182 -22.66 -3.59 -23.22
C LYS A 182 -23.02 -2.14 -23.56
N LEU A 183 -24.33 -1.83 -23.56
CA LEU A 183 -24.86 -0.47 -23.76
C LEU A 183 -24.43 0.16 -25.11
N GLY A 184 -24.20 -0.65 -26.14
CA GLY A 184 -23.82 -0.17 -27.50
C GLY A 184 -22.32 0.13 -27.66
N PHE A 185 -21.50 -0.16 -26.69
CA PHE A 185 -20.04 -0.11 -26.83
C PHE A 185 -19.50 -1.40 -27.45
N PRO A 186 -18.38 -1.33 -28.21
CA PRO A 186 -17.73 -2.53 -28.70
C PRO A 186 -17.15 -3.37 -27.56
N GLU A 187 -17.09 -4.67 -27.76
CA GLU A 187 -16.41 -5.61 -26.89
C GLU A 187 -14.89 -5.43 -27.02
N LEU A 188 -14.24 -4.90 -25.98
CA LEU A 188 -12.83 -4.54 -25.97
C LEU A 188 -11.97 -5.49 -25.12
N GLY A 189 -12.59 -6.42 -24.37
CA GLY A 189 -11.88 -7.36 -23.52
C GLY A 189 -10.91 -6.67 -22.57
N LEU A 190 -9.67 -7.17 -22.49
CA LEU A 190 -8.60 -6.63 -21.63
C LEU A 190 -8.31 -5.15 -21.89
N LEU A 191 -8.38 -4.70 -23.15
CA LEU A 191 -8.19 -3.30 -23.49
C LEU A 191 -9.26 -2.42 -22.82
N GLY A 192 -10.51 -2.90 -22.79
CA GLY A 192 -11.62 -2.25 -22.08
C GLY A 192 -11.36 -2.09 -20.58
N ALA A 193 -10.81 -3.12 -19.94
CA ALA A 193 -10.40 -3.06 -18.53
C ALA A 193 -9.32 -1.99 -18.29
N GLY A 194 -8.31 -1.90 -19.17
CA GLY A 194 -7.29 -0.87 -19.12
C GLY A 194 -7.85 0.55 -19.26
N ILE A 195 -8.72 0.77 -20.25
CA ILE A 195 -9.38 2.07 -20.49
C ILE A 195 -10.23 2.47 -19.30
N SER A 196 -11.01 1.55 -18.74
CA SER A 196 -11.82 1.80 -17.55
C SER A 196 -10.95 2.21 -16.35
N THR A 197 -9.82 1.53 -16.14
CA THR A 197 -8.85 1.84 -15.09
C THR A 197 -8.24 3.23 -15.28
N LEU A 198 -7.81 3.58 -16.48
CA LEU A 198 -7.27 4.90 -16.81
C LEU A 198 -8.32 5.99 -16.58
N PHE A 199 -9.53 5.78 -17.10
CA PHE A 199 -10.63 6.73 -16.98
C PHE A 199 -11.01 6.98 -15.51
N SER A 200 -11.17 5.92 -14.71
CA SER A 200 -11.49 6.06 -13.28
C SER A 200 -10.38 6.82 -12.51
N ARG A 201 -9.10 6.58 -12.80
CA ARG A 201 -7.97 7.30 -12.20
C ARG A 201 -7.97 8.78 -12.56
N ILE A 202 -8.25 9.13 -13.81
CA ILE A 202 -8.40 10.52 -14.26
C ILE A 202 -9.56 11.19 -13.52
N VAL A 203 -10.73 10.55 -13.50
CA VAL A 203 -11.93 11.09 -12.82
C VAL A 203 -11.67 11.30 -11.34
N MET A 204 -11.01 10.36 -10.64
CA MET A 204 -10.66 10.53 -9.23
C MET A 204 -9.80 11.77 -8.98
N VAL A 205 -8.80 12.05 -9.83
CA VAL A 205 -7.96 13.26 -9.70
C VAL A 205 -8.77 14.51 -9.97
N LEU A 206 -9.61 14.53 -11.02
CA LEU A 206 -10.46 15.67 -11.35
C LEU A 206 -11.48 15.96 -10.24
N VAL A 207 -12.12 14.93 -9.69
CA VAL A 207 -13.06 15.07 -8.57
C VAL A 207 -12.34 15.61 -7.33
N PHE A 208 -11.13 15.12 -7.03
CA PHE A 208 -10.33 15.64 -5.92
C PHE A 208 -9.99 17.12 -6.12
N ALA A 209 -9.51 17.50 -7.30
CA ALA A 209 -9.23 18.87 -7.63
C ALA A 209 -10.49 19.74 -7.52
N PHE A 210 -11.60 19.29 -8.08
CA PHE A 210 -12.88 19.99 -7.99
C PHE A 210 -13.32 20.19 -6.53
N VAL A 211 -13.29 19.15 -5.70
CA VAL A 211 -13.65 19.24 -4.27
C VAL A 211 -12.71 20.20 -3.52
N PHE A 212 -11.40 20.13 -3.79
CA PHE A 212 -10.42 21.02 -3.17
C PHE A 212 -10.66 22.50 -3.53
N PHE A 213 -10.93 22.82 -4.80
CA PHE A 213 -11.10 24.20 -5.26
C PHE A 213 -12.50 24.76 -5.01
N SER A 214 -13.55 23.92 -4.91
CA SER A 214 -14.94 24.37 -4.76
C SER A 214 -15.42 24.39 -3.31
N SER A 215 -14.94 23.48 -2.45
CA SER A 215 -15.46 23.38 -1.08
C SER A 215 -14.93 24.48 -0.15
N ARG A 216 -15.86 25.12 0.60
CA ARG A 216 -15.54 26.16 1.58
C ARG A 216 -14.60 25.69 2.70
N ARG A 217 -14.62 24.41 3.07
CA ARG A 217 -13.74 23.86 4.12
C ARG A 217 -12.26 23.88 3.75
N PHE A 218 -11.93 23.87 2.45
CA PHE A 218 -10.55 23.95 1.96
C PHE A 218 -10.10 25.40 1.65
N LEU A 219 -10.93 26.40 1.88
CA LEU A 219 -10.65 27.79 1.49
C LEU A 219 -9.30 28.31 2.02
N ARG A 220 -8.98 28.04 3.30
CA ARG A 220 -7.71 28.49 3.92
C ARG A 220 -6.49 27.81 3.29
N TYR A 221 -6.62 26.56 2.89
CA TYR A 221 -5.56 25.81 2.20
C TYR A 221 -5.43 26.25 0.75
N LYS A 222 -6.55 26.47 0.05
CA LYS A 222 -6.60 26.98 -1.32
C LYS A 222 -5.89 28.33 -1.45
N LEU A 223 -6.10 29.24 -0.49
CA LEU A 223 -5.41 30.54 -0.48
C LEU A 223 -3.88 30.35 -0.40
N GLY A 224 -3.39 29.42 0.42
CA GLY A 224 -1.98 29.09 0.48
C GLY A 224 -1.44 28.44 -0.80
N PHE A 225 -2.21 27.52 -1.37
CA PHE A 225 -1.89 26.86 -2.64
C PHE A 225 -1.69 27.87 -3.79
N ILE A 226 -2.57 28.86 -3.89
CA ILE A 226 -2.55 29.85 -4.98
C ILE A 226 -1.52 30.96 -4.72
N ARG A 227 -1.53 31.56 -3.50
CA ARG A 227 -0.79 32.80 -3.21
C ARG A 227 0.68 32.60 -2.85
N LEU A 228 1.02 31.54 -2.09
CA LEU A 228 2.39 31.34 -1.60
C LEU A 228 3.34 30.78 -2.67
N GLY A 229 2.82 30.24 -3.75
CA GLY A 229 3.62 29.75 -4.86
C GLY A 229 4.47 28.52 -4.53
N TRP A 230 5.51 28.31 -5.32
CA TRP A 230 6.46 27.22 -5.16
C TRP A 230 7.50 27.53 -4.07
N SER A 231 7.87 26.51 -3.26
CA SER A 231 8.91 26.63 -2.23
C SER A 231 9.97 25.55 -2.40
N ARG A 232 11.22 26.00 -2.68
CA ARG A 232 12.37 25.10 -2.79
C ARG A 232 12.62 24.32 -1.49
N THR A 233 12.40 24.96 -0.35
CA THR A 233 12.56 24.33 0.96
C THR A 233 11.58 23.18 1.18
N LEU A 234 10.28 23.42 0.89
CA LEU A 234 9.25 22.37 0.99
C LEU A 234 9.49 21.25 0.00
N PHE A 235 9.86 21.58 -1.24
CA PHE A 235 10.17 20.58 -2.26
C PHE A 235 11.34 19.70 -1.85
N ARG A 236 12.41 20.29 -1.32
CA ARG A 236 13.58 19.55 -0.79
C ARG A 236 13.18 18.67 0.41
N GLN A 237 12.33 19.18 1.29
CA GLN A 237 11.85 18.43 2.45
C GLN A 237 10.97 17.26 2.03
N LEU A 238 10.07 17.44 1.05
CA LEU A 238 9.26 16.37 0.48
C LEU A 238 10.11 15.23 -0.09
N ASN A 239 11.13 15.58 -0.88
CA ASN A 239 12.07 14.60 -1.41
C ASN A 239 12.86 13.88 -0.32
N ALA A 240 13.33 14.62 0.70
CA ALA A 240 14.08 14.04 1.82
C ALA A 240 13.25 13.06 2.65
N LEU A 241 11.92 13.21 2.67
CA LEU A 241 11.00 12.30 3.35
C LEU A 241 10.46 11.21 2.41
N GLY A 242 10.13 11.55 1.17
CA GLY A 242 9.48 10.65 0.24
C GLY A 242 10.38 9.51 -0.23
N TRP A 243 11.62 9.80 -0.65
CA TRP A 243 12.52 8.78 -1.17
C TRP A 243 12.85 7.66 -0.17
N PRO A 244 13.20 7.94 1.10
CA PRO A 244 13.46 6.87 2.06
C PRO A 244 12.24 5.97 2.30
N VAL A 245 11.03 6.53 2.30
CA VAL A 245 9.79 5.75 2.45
C VAL A 245 9.52 4.92 1.19
N ALA A 246 9.73 5.49 0.00
CA ALA A 246 9.61 4.76 -1.27
C ALA A 246 10.56 3.54 -1.31
N PHE A 247 11.81 3.73 -0.95
CA PHE A 247 12.80 2.64 -0.88
C PHE A 247 12.45 1.62 0.20
N GLN A 248 12.00 2.05 1.38
CA GLN A 248 11.58 1.12 2.44
C GLN A 248 10.44 0.21 1.96
N MET A 249 9.39 0.78 1.37
CA MET A 249 8.26 0.00 0.84
C MET A 249 8.64 -0.85 -0.37
N GLY A 250 9.50 -0.33 -1.25
CA GLY A 250 10.01 -1.08 -2.39
C GLY A 250 10.85 -2.29 -1.97
N MET A 251 11.72 -2.15 -0.97
CA MET A 251 12.53 -3.26 -0.44
C MET A 251 11.66 -4.32 0.24
N GLU A 252 10.64 -3.91 0.99
CA GLU A 252 9.67 -4.81 1.59
C GLU A 252 8.98 -5.65 0.52
N THR A 253 8.41 -5.02 -0.51
CA THR A 253 7.76 -5.70 -1.63
C THR A 253 8.74 -6.59 -2.40
N ALA A 254 9.96 -6.13 -2.67
CA ALA A 254 10.97 -6.90 -3.35
C ALA A 254 11.37 -8.17 -2.56
N SER A 255 11.44 -8.08 -1.23
CA SER A 255 11.73 -9.24 -0.38
C SER A 255 10.64 -10.32 -0.47
N PHE A 256 9.36 -9.94 -0.43
CA PHE A 256 8.26 -10.87 -0.64
C PHE A 256 8.28 -11.49 -2.04
N SER A 257 8.58 -10.70 -3.07
CA SER A 257 8.72 -11.20 -4.44
C SER A 257 9.87 -12.20 -4.57
N LEU A 258 11.03 -11.93 -3.98
CA LEU A 258 12.18 -12.84 -3.97
C LEU A 258 11.88 -14.11 -3.17
N SER A 259 11.13 -14.02 -2.07
CA SER A 259 10.67 -15.19 -1.34
C SER A 259 9.74 -16.06 -2.18
N THR A 260 8.87 -15.45 -3.00
CA THR A 260 8.02 -16.17 -3.96
C THR A 260 8.85 -16.92 -5.01
N VAL A 261 9.94 -16.32 -5.50
CA VAL A 261 10.88 -17.00 -6.42
C VAL A 261 11.51 -18.21 -5.74
N MET A 262 11.99 -18.07 -4.49
CA MET A 262 12.55 -19.20 -3.73
C MET A 262 11.51 -20.33 -3.53
N VAL A 263 10.26 -19.95 -3.24
CA VAL A 263 9.17 -20.94 -3.12
C VAL A 263 8.90 -21.65 -4.44
N GLY A 264 9.03 -20.95 -5.58
CA GLY A 264 8.91 -21.54 -6.91
C GLY A 264 9.88 -22.71 -7.16
N TRP A 265 11.09 -22.68 -6.55
CA TRP A 265 12.06 -23.78 -6.63
C TRP A 265 11.61 -25.05 -5.88
N LEU A 266 10.65 -24.92 -4.97
CA LEU A 266 10.09 -26.05 -4.21
C LEU A 266 8.94 -26.76 -4.93
N GLY A 267 8.49 -26.23 -6.08
CA GLY A 267 7.47 -26.85 -6.92
C GLY A 267 6.09 -26.18 -6.86
N THR A 268 5.17 -26.72 -7.66
CA THR A 268 3.86 -26.09 -7.94
C THR A 268 2.93 -26.08 -6.72
N ILE A 269 2.91 -27.15 -5.92
CA ILE A 269 2.09 -27.22 -4.70
C ILE A 269 2.54 -26.20 -3.67
N ALA A 270 3.86 -26.06 -3.47
CA ALA A 270 4.44 -25.07 -2.58
C ALA A 270 4.08 -23.65 -3.04
N LEU A 271 4.21 -23.37 -4.34
CA LEU A 271 3.89 -22.06 -4.91
C LEU A 271 2.39 -21.72 -4.78
N ALA A 272 1.50 -22.69 -5.05
CA ALA A 272 0.06 -22.52 -4.90
C ALA A 272 -0.33 -22.24 -3.43
N SER A 273 0.22 -23.01 -2.49
CA SER A 273 -0.02 -22.81 -1.05
C SER A 273 0.49 -21.45 -0.57
N HIS A 274 1.67 -21.05 -1.02
CA HIS A 274 2.24 -19.73 -0.75
C HIS A 274 1.33 -18.60 -1.26
N GLN A 275 0.79 -18.73 -2.47
CA GLN A 275 -0.09 -17.72 -3.05
C GLN A 275 -1.42 -17.58 -2.27
N VAL A 276 -2.00 -18.70 -1.82
CA VAL A 276 -3.18 -18.68 -0.94
C VAL A 276 -2.89 -17.90 0.34
N MET A 277 -1.77 -18.23 1.00
CA MET A 277 -1.38 -17.56 2.23
C MET A 277 -1.06 -16.07 2.05
N LEU A 278 -0.42 -15.68 0.94
CA LEU A 278 -0.19 -14.28 0.61
C LEU A 278 -1.50 -13.51 0.41
N THR A 279 -2.50 -14.12 -0.21
CA THR A 279 -3.82 -13.49 -0.41
C THR A 279 -4.51 -13.19 0.92
N ILE A 280 -4.47 -14.14 1.87
CA ILE A 280 -5.00 -13.93 3.23
C ILE A 280 -4.21 -12.86 3.97
N SER A 281 -2.89 -12.91 3.84
CA SER A 281 -1.96 -11.95 4.42
C SER A 281 -2.22 -10.52 3.94
N GLN A 282 -2.48 -10.34 2.65
CA GLN A 282 -2.76 -9.04 2.07
C GLN A 282 -3.99 -8.37 2.70
N PHE A 283 -5.01 -9.17 3.05
CA PHE A 283 -6.20 -8.64 3.70
C PHE A 283 -5.89 -8.09 5.11
N THR A 284 -5.18 -8.87 5.93
CA THR A 284 -4.78 -8.43 7.28
C THR A 284 -3.82 -7.25 7.24
N PHE A 285 -2.85 -7.26 6.32
CA PHE A 285 -1.92 -6.17 6.07
C PHE A 285 -2.64 -4.84 5.78
N MET A 286 -3.63 -4.84 4.90
CA MET A 286 -4.35 -3.61 4.53
C MET A 286 -5.13 -3.03 5.70
N MET A 287 -5.65 -3.86 6.60
CA MET A 287 -6.32 -3.40 7.81
C MET A 287 -5.33 -2.75 8.80
N PHE A 288 -4.19 -3.39 9.05
CA PHE A 288 -3.13 -2.82 9.89
C PHE A 288 -2.57 -1.53 9.29
N TYR A 289 -2.39 -1.53 7.98
CA TYR A 289 -1.87 -0.39 7.24
C TYR A 289 -2.77 0.84 7.37
N GLY A 290 -4.09 0.68 7.23
CA GLY A 290 -5.05 1.76 7.40
C GLY A 290 -5.01 2.39 8.81
N MET A 291 -4.87 1.56 9.85
CA MET A 291 -4.71 2.03 11.23
C MET A 291 -3.34 2.68 11.45
N GLY A 292 -2.27 2.12 10.88
CA GLY A 292 -0.93 2.72 10.92
C GLY A 292 -0.89 4.12 10.29
N ALA A 293 -1.57 4.31 9.16
CA ALA A 293 -1.68 5.62 8.51
C ALA A 293 -2.32 6.67 9.44
N ALA A 294 -3.38 6.29 10.19
CA ALA A 294 -3.98 7.17 11.20
C ALA A 294 -3.00 7.53 12.34
N VAL A 295 -2.13 6.61 12.72
CA VAL A 295 -1.04 6.89 13.68
C VAL A 295 -0.09 7.94 13.13
N ALA A 296 0.35 7.82 11.87
CA ALA A 296 1.24 8.81 11.25
C ALA A 296 0.61 10.21 11.25
N VAL A 297 -0.67 10.32 10.91
CA VAL A 297 -1.42 11.59 10.90
C VAL A 297 -1.47 12.21 12.31
N ARG A 298 -1.89 11.47 13.31
CA ARG A 298 -2.00 11.99 14.69
C ARG A 298 -0.66 12.34 15.30
N VAL A 299 0.34 11.50 15.08
CA VAL A 299 1.72 11.73 15.55
C VAL A 299 2.27 13.01 14.92
N SER A 300 2.07 13.23 13.63
CA SER A 300 2.54 14.44 12.95
C SER A 300 1.87 15.72 13.48
N ASN A 301 0.57 15.64 13.81
CA ASN A 301 -0.16 16.77 14.41
C ASN A 301 0.43 17.16 15.77
N PHE A 302 0.65 16.20 16.67
CA PHE A 302 1.26 16.45 17.98
C PHE A 302 2.74 16.84 17.87
N LYS A 303 3.47 16.25 16.90
CA LYS A 303 4.85 16.67 16.63
C LYS A 303 4.92 18.14 16.21
N GLY A 304 3.98 18.60 15.38
CA GLY A 304 3.87 20.01 15.00
C GLY A 304 3.66 20.93 16.21
N GLN A 305 2.91 20.47 17.21
CA GLN A 305 2.67 21.18 18.49
C GLN A 305 3.81 21.05 19.49
N ASN A 306 4.89 20.32 19.19
CA ASN A 306 5.97 19.94 20.11
C ASN A 306 5.51 19.12 21.33
N ASP A 307 4.37 18.45 21.23
CA ASP A 307 3.78 17.62 22.29
C ASP A 307 4.26 16.17 22.19
N ILE A 308 5.48 15.93 22.69
CA ILE A 308 6.14 14.62 22.66
C ILE A 308 5.39 13.58 23.51
N VAL A 309 4.71 14.02 24.59
CA VAL A 309 3.93 13.12 25.44
C VAL A 309 2.78 12.50 24.65
N ASN A 310 2.02 13.31 23.92
CA ASN A 310 0.92 12.81 23.10
C ASN A 310 1.38 12.13 21.81
N VAL A 311 2.57 12.45 21.27
CA VAL A 311 3.25 11.65 20.22
C VAL A 311 3.43 10.21 20.70
N ARG A 312 4.04 9.99 21.88
CA ARG A 312 4.22 8.64 22.46
C ARG A 312 2.90 7.93 22.70
N ARG A 313 1.96 8.61 23.40
CA ARG A 313 0.64 8.04 23.71
C ARG A 313 -0.09 7.60 22.45
N THR A 314 -0.02 8.38 21.37
CA THR A 314 -0.65 8.05 20.09
C THR A 314 -0.02 6.80 19.47
N ALA A 315 1.30 6.71 19.44
CA ALA A 315 2.01 5.55 18.88
C ALA A 315 1.70 4.26 19.65
N TYR A 316 1.69 4.31 20.99
CA TYR A 316 1.33 3.14 21.80
C TYR A 316 -0.18 2.82 21.74
N ALA A 317 -1.05 3.81 21.64
CA ALA A 317 -2.47 3.57 21.40
C ALA A 317 -2.70 2.86 20.06
N GLY A 318 -1.97 3.26 19.01
CA GLY A 318 -1.97 2.58 17.71
C GLY A 318 -1.53 1.13 17.82
N ALA A 319 -0.43 0.88 18.53
CA ALA A 319 0.06 -0.48 18.80
C ALA A 319 -1.00 -1.35 19.49
N HIS A 320 -1.67 -0.83 20.52
CA HIS A 320 -2.74 -1.55 21.22
C HIS A 320 -3.92 -1.87 20.29
N ILE A 321 -4.34 -0.92 19.43
CA ILE A 321 -5.44 -1.14 18.48
C ILE A 321 -5.05 -2.21 17.46
N ILE A 322 -3.86 -2.12 16.87
CA ILE A 322 -3.38 -3.07 15.86
C ILE A 322 -3.23 -4.46 16.47
N LEU A 323 -2.70 -4.59 17.70
CA LEU A 323 -2.64 -5.87 18.41
C LEU A 323 -4.03 -6.44 18.66
N ALA A 324 -4.97 -5.63 19.15
CA ALA A 324 -6.35 -6.09 19.37
C ALA A 324 -7.04 -6.52 18.08
N MET A 325 -6.86 -5.75 16.99
CA MET A 325 -7.33 -6.13 15.65
C MET A 325 -6.67 -7.44 15.19
N GLY A 326 -5.36 -7.56 15.38
CA GLY A 326 -4.61 -8.78 15.06
C GLY A 326 -5.17 -9.99 15.79
N VAL A 327 -5.37 -9.91 17.11
CA VAL A 327 -5.97 -11.00 17.89
C VAL A 327 -7.32 -11.41 17.33
N VAL A 328 -8.21 -10.45 17.03
CA VAL A 328 -9.55 -10.76 16.50
C VAL A 328 -9.46 -11.40 15.12
N LEU A 329 -8.74 -10.78 14.18
CA LEU A 329 -8.65 -11.25 12.80
C LEU A 329 -7.96 -12.63 12.71
N LEU A 330 -6.83 -12.77 13.41
CA LEU A 330 -6.07 -14.03 13.40
C LEU A 330 -6.81 -15.16 14.11
N SER A 331 -7.60 -14.86 15.16
CA SER A 331 -8.49 -15.86 15.77
C SER A 331 -9.55 -16.35 14.79
N ILE A 332 -10.13 -15.45 13.99
CA ILE A 332 -11.09 -15.83 12.95
C ILE A 332 -10.41 -16.73 11.91
N VAL A 333 -9.26 -16.32 11.37
CA VAL A 333 -8.52 -17.11 10.38
C VAL A 333 -8.13 -18.49 10.95
N PHE A 334 -7.70 -18.54 12.22
CA PHE A 334 -7.33 -19.79 12.88
C PHE A 334 -8.53 -20.73 13.09
N LEU A 335 -9.70 -20.20 13.43
CA LEU A 335 -10.93 -21.01 13.57
C LEU A 335 -11.34 -21.66 12.26
N PHE A 336 -11.10 -21.00 11.13
CA PHE A 336 -11.43 -21.53 9.80
C PHE A 336 -10.26 -22.20 9.09
N ARG A 337 -9.11 -22.41 9.76
CA ARG A 337 -7.86 -22.91 9.16
C ARG A 337 -8.03 -24.15 8.27
N ASP A 338 -8.89 -25.08 8.70
CA ASP A 338 -9.12 -26.36 8.00
C ASP A 338 -9.97 -26.18 6.72
N HIS A 339 -10.65 -25.04 6.58
CA HIS A 339 -11.51 -24.72 5.44
C HIS A 339 -10.90 -23.72 4.48
N VAL A 340 -9.96 -22.89 4.96
CA VAL A 340 -9.39 -21.76 4.20
C VAL A 340 -8.77 -22.22 2.88
N GLY A 341 -8.01 -23.32 2.87
CA GLY A 341 -7.44 -23.86 1.63
C GLY A 341 -8.50 -24.21 0.61
N GLY A 342 -9.58 -24.86 1.05
CA GLY A 342 -10.69 -25.26 0.19
C GLY A 342 -11.49 -24.10 -0.42
N TRP A 343 -11.40 -22.89 0.12
CA TRP A 343 -12.01 -21.70 -0.52
C TRP A 343 -11.28 -21.25 -1.79
N PHE A 344 -10.03 -21.66 -1.96
CA PHE A 344 -9.19 -21.25 -3.09
C PHE A 344 -8.91 -22.38 -4.08
N THR A 345 -8.96 -23.65 -3.64
CA THR A 345 -8.63 -24.80 -4.49
C THR A 345 -9.25 -26.09 -3.97
N ASP A 346 -9.59 -26.98 -4.90
CA ASP A 346 -10.03 -28.36 -4.60
C ASP A 346 -8.85 -29.31 -4.34
N ASN A 347 -7.60 -28.86 -4.51
CA ASN A 347 -6.42 -29.68 -4.27
C ASN A 347 -6.18 -29.86 -2.77
N THR A 348 -6.31 -31.11 -2.31
CA THR A 348 -6.17 -31.47 -0.90
C THR A 348 -4.75 -31.29 -0.36
N GLU A 349 -3.72 -31.45 -1.19
CA GLU A 349 -2.31 -31.25 -0.78
C GLU A 349 -2.02 -29.77 -0.52
N VAL A 350 -2.54 -28.90 -1.37
CA VAL A 350 -2.44 -27.43 -1.17
C VAL A 350 -3.17 -27.03 0.11
N SER A 351 -4.39 -27.53 0.33
CA SER A 351 -5.18 -27.24 1.52
C SER A 351 -4.48 -27.72 2.79
N ALA A 352 -3.90 -28.91 2.79
CA ALA A 352 -3.13 -29.45 3.92
C ALA A 352 -1.89 -28.58 4.21
N MET A 353 -1.17 -28.14 3.17
CA MET A 353 0.00 -27.28 3.33
C MET A 353 -0.39 -25.91 3.89
N VAL A 354 -1.52 -25.32 3.49
CA VAL A 354 -2.05 -24.07 4.04
C VAL A 354 -2.28 -24.19 5.56
N VAL A 355 -2.80 -25.31 6.05
CA VAL A 355 -2.96 -25.56 7.49
C VAL A 355 -1.61 -25.55 8.22
N VAL A 356 -0.59 -26.20 7.64
CA VAL A 356 0.77 -26.23 8.22
C VAL A 356 1.38 -24.81 8.28
N LEU A 357 1.16 -24.00 7.25
CA LEU A 357 1.67 -22.62 7.19
C LEU A 357 0.96 -21.67 8.14
N MET A 358 -0.14 -22.06 8.74
CA MET A 358 -0.92 -21.21 9.64
C MET A 358 -0.09 -20.77 10.85
N VAL A 359 0.80 -21.62 11.37
CA VAL A 359 1.63 -21.29 12.55
C VAL A 359 2.61 -20.13 12.26
N PRO A 360 3.50 -20.21 11.25
CA PRO A 360 4.37 -19.08 10.92
C PRO A 360 3.59 -17.86 10.46
N PHE A 361 2.44 -18.03 9.78
CA PHE A 361 1.55 -16.93 9.40
C PHE A 361 1.08 -16.13 10.63
N LEU A 362 0.51 -16.80 11.63
CA LEU A 362 0.03 -16.15 12.85
C LEU A 362 1.17 -15.43 13.58
N ALA A 363 2.34 -16.08 13.66
CA ALA A 363 3.50 -15.51 14.34
C ALA A 363 4.00 -14.23 13.68
N TYR A 364 4.12 -14.20 12.33
CA TYR A 364 4.66 -13.03 11.68
C TYR A 364 3.68 -11.85 11.63
N GLN A 365 2.38 -12.09 11.61
CA GLN A 365 1.36 -11.03 11.54
C GLN A 365 1.44 -10.06 12.73
N PHE A 366 1.79 -10.54 13.92
CA PHE A 366 2.03 -9.65 15.06
C PHE A 366 3.28 -8.77 14.86
N GLY A 367 4.34 -9.35 14.31
CA GLY A 367 5.54 -8.62 13.92
C GLY A 367 5.24 -7.55 12.88
N ASP A 368 4.48 -7.91 11.85
CA ASP A 368 4.06 -7.03 10.77
C ASP A 368 3.21 -5.86 11.29
N GLY A 369 2.19 -6.14 12.10
CA GLY A 369 1.37 -5.09 12.71
C GLY A 369 2.19 -4.09 13.54
N MET A 370 3.16 -4.56 14.32
CA MET A 370 4.04 -3.70 15.10
C MET A 370 5.02 -2.91 14.22
N GLN A 371 5.57 -3.53 13.19
CA GLN A 371 6.40 -2.88 12.18
C GLN A 371 5.62 -1.74 11.51
N ILE A 372 4.41 -2.00 11.02
CA ILE A 372 3.55 -1.00 10.38
C ILE A 372 3.28 0.17 11.34
N ASN A 373 2.95 -0.12 12.60
CA ASN A 373 2.67 0.91 13.61
C ASN A 373 3.87 1.83 13.83
N PHE A 374 5.04 1.28 14.12
CA PHE A 374 6.22 2.08 14.46
C PHE A 374 6.88 2.73 13.23
N ALA A 375 6.77 2.11 12.04
CA ALA A 375 7.14 2.76 10.79
C ALA A 375 6.30 4.01 10.55
N ASN A 376 4.99 3.93 10.73
CA ASN A 376 4.09 5.07 10.60
C ASN A 376 4.28 6.12 11.69
N ALA A 377 4.60 5.71 12.93
CA ALA A 377 4.94 6.64 14.01
C ALA A 377 6.24 7.41 13.72
N LEU A 378 7.30 6.74 13.22
CA LEU A 378 8.55 7.36 12.78
C LEU A 378 8.33 8.29 11.59
N ARG A 379 7.49 7.89 10.64
CA ARG A 379 7.06 8.76 9.51
C ARG A 379 6.38 10.02 10.06
N GLY A 380 5.48 9.88 11.02
CA GLY A 380 4.78 11.01 11.66
C GLY A 380 5.72 12.01 12.33
N ILE A 381 6.82 11.56 12.93
CA ILE A 381 7.86 12.46 13.47
C ILE A 381 8.92 12.89 12.45
N SER A 382 8.77 12.50 11.17
CA SER A 382 9.70 12.81 10.07
C SER A 382 11.09 12.16 10.18
N ASP A 383 11.24 11.06 10.94
CA ASP A 383 12.50 10.31 11.09
C ASP A 383 12.51 9.08 10.17
N VAL A 384 12.52 9.30 8.86
CA VAL A 384 12.33 8.25 7.84
C VAL A 384 13.62 7.62 7.32
N LYS A 385 14.75 8.32 7.38
CA LYS A 385 16.03 7.80 6.85
C LYS A 385 16.47 6.46 7.47
N PRO A 386 16.41 6.29 8.82
CA PRO A 386 16.75 5.01 9.43
C PRO A 386 15.79 3.87 9.04
N MET A 387 14.54 4.18 8.67
CA MET A 387 13.56 3.16 8.26
C MET A 387 14.04 2.39 7.03
N MET A 388 14.66 3.07 6.06
CA MET A 388 15.20 2.45 4.87
C MET A 388 16.33 1.46 5.23
N LEU A 389 17.24 1.85 6.12
CA LEU A 389 18.33 0.97 6.58
C LEU A 389 17.79 -0.22 7.38
N ILE A 390 16.82 0.02 8.27
CA ILE A 390 16.17 -1.04 9.04
C ILE A 390 15.48 -2.04 8.13
N ALA A 391 14.77 -1.57 7.09
CA ALA A 391 14.14 -2.43 6.10
C ALA A 391 15.18 -3.29 5.35
N PHE A 392 16.28 -2.68 4.92
CA PHE A 392 17.37 -3.43 4.28
C PHE A 392 17.92 -4.55 5.18
N ILE A 393 18.22 -4.24 6.45
CA ILE A 393 18.72 -5.23 7.41
C ILE A 393 17.68 -6.33 7.65
N ALA A 394 16.44 -5.96 7.96
CA ALA A 394 15.40 -6.90 8.32
C ALA A 394 15.03 -7.84 7.17
N TYR A 395 14.93 -7.32 5.96
CA TYR A 395 14.45 -8.12 4.82
C TYR A 395 15.58 -8.82 4.07
N PHE A 396 16.68 -8.13 3.76
CA PHE A 396 17.76 -8.67 2.91
C PHE A 396 18.88 -9.36 3.70
N ILE A 397 19.13 -8.95 4.95
CA ILE A 397 20.17 -9.57 5.77
C ILE A 397 19.59 -10.65 6.71
N ILE A 398 18.37 -10.47 7.23
CA ILE A 398 17.77 -11.42 8.18
C ILE A 398 16.78 -12.33 7.47
N SER A 399 15.69 -11.79 6.87
CA SER A 399 14.57 -12.60 6.39
C SER A 399 14.93 -13.49 5.21
N LEU A 400 15.47 -12.94 4.12
CA LEU A 400 15.81 -13.73 2.93
C LEU A 400 16.87 -14.80 3.19
N PRO A 401 18.00 -14.51 3.87
CA PRO A 401 18.97 -15.55 4.20
C PRO A 401 18.43 -16.62 5.16
N ALA A 402 17.60 -16.23 6.14
CA ALA A 402 16.93 -17.19 7.03
C ALA A 402 15.97 -18.08 6.26
N GLY A 403 15.22 -17.52 5.29
CA GLY A 403 14.31 -18.30 4.42
C GLY A 403 15.06 -19.34 3.57
N TYR A 404 16.19 -18.94 3.01
CA TYR A 404 17.05 -19.87 2.29
C TYR A 404 17.64 -20.95 3.22
N PHE A 405 18.15 -20.55 4.37
CA PHE A 405 18.74 -21.47 5.33
C PHE A 405 17.71 -22.50 5.87
N PHE A 406 16.58 -22.04 6.36
CA PHE A 406 15.54 -22.96 6.89
C PHE A 406 14.87 -23.78 5.78
N GLY A 407 14.59 -23.15 4.63
CA GLY A 407 13.91 -23.81 3.52
C GLY A 407 14.75 -24.85 2.81
N PHE A 408 16.01 -24.54 2.51
CA PHE A 408 16.86 -25.34 1.63
C PHE A 408 18.01 -26.03 2.37
N VAL A 409 18.71 -25.34 3.28
CA VAL A 409 19.85 -25.96 3.99
C VAL A 409 19.37 -26.94 5.06
N MET A 410 18.36 -26.54 5.85
CA MET A 410 17.74 -27.42 6.85
C MET A 410 16.69 -28.36 6.25
N GLY A 411 16.31 -28.18 4.98
CA GLY A 411 15.37 -29.06 4.29
C GLY A 411 13.92 -28.95 4.75
N TRP A 412 13.52 -27.86 5.43
CA TRP A 412 12.14 -27.67 5.89
C TRP A 412 11.19 -27.22 4.77
N GLY A 413 11.70 -27.04 3.55
CA GLY A 413 10.91 -26.66 2.39
C GLY A 413 10.12 -25.36 2.60
N LEU A 414 8.85 -25.36 2.18
CA LEU A 414 7.99 -24.18 2.26
C LEU A 414 7.79 -23.66 3.69
N LEU A 415 7.65 -24.56 4.67
CA LEU A 415 7.53 -24.19 6.07
C LEU A 415 8.77 -23.41 6.54
N GLY A 416 9.97 -23.81 6.12
CA GLY A 416 11.22 -23.12 6.44
C GLY A 416 11.27 -21.72 5.88
N VAL A 417 10.86 -21.51 4.61
CA VAL A 417 10.77 -20.18 4.01
C VAL A 417 9.80 -19.28 4.79
N TRP A 418 8.64 -19.82 5.19
CA TRP A 418 7.65 -19.08 5.97
C TRP A 418 8.09 -18.78 7.40
N MET A 419 8.88 -19.65 8.02
CA MET A 419 9.45 -19.41 9.35
C MET A 419 10.43 -18.23 9.39
N ALA A 420 10.96 -17.80 8.26
CA ALA A 420 11.83 -16.62 8.17
C ALA A 420 11.07 -15.30 8.32
N PHE A 421 9.78 -15.23 7.92
CA PHE A 421 8.99 -14.01 8.02
C PHE A 421 8.82 -13.51 9.46
N PRO A 422 8.49 -14.34 10.46
CA PRO A 422 8.50 -13.92 11.86
C PRO A 422 9.81 -13.27 12.29
N PHE A 423 10.97 -13.81 11.90
CA PHE A 423 12.27 -13.24 12.25
C PHE A 423 12.51 -11.89 11.59
N GLY A 424 12.25 -11.79 10.27
CA GLY A 424 12.42 -10.55 9.52
C GLY A 424 11.53 -9.42 10.04
N LEU A 425 10.22 -9.67 10.10
CA LEU A 425 9.23 -8.64 10.48
C LEU A 425 9.30 -8.26 11.95
N SER A 426 9.54 -9.23 12.84
CA SER A 426 9.74 -8.94 14.27
C SER A 426 11.03 -8.15 14.50
N SER A 427 12.12 -8.47 13.78
CA SER A 427 13.37 -7.68 13.89
C SER A 427 13.17 -6.24 13.40
N ALA A 428 12.43 -6.05 12.30
CA ALA A 428 12.05 -4.71 11.82
C ALA A 428 11.22 -3.96 12.88
N ALA A 429 10.21 -4.62 13.45
CA ALA A 429 9.36 -4.03 14.48
C ALA A 429 10.15 -3.58 15.71
N ILE A 430 11.07 -4.43 16.20
CA ILE A 430 11.93 -4.13 17.35
C ILE A 430 12.86 -2.95 17.04
N MET A 431 13.54 -2.97 15.90
CA MET A 431 14.46 -1.88 15.51
C MET A 431 13.73 -0.55 15.34
N LEU A 432 12.54 -0.55 14.71
CA LEU A 432 11.71 0.65 14.54
C LEU A 432 11.18 1.16 15.88
N TRP A 433 10.74 0.27 16.78
CA TRP A 433 10.31 0.63 18.13
C TRP A 433 11.45 1.24 18.95
N LEU A 434 12.63 0.63 18.94
CA LEU A 434 13.82 1.15 19.63
C LEU A 434 14.20 2.54 19.11
N ARG A 435 14.16 2.72 17.77
CA ARG A 435 14.40 4.01 17.13
C ARG A 435 13.38 5.06 17.56
N PHE A 436 12.08 4.70 17.53
CA PHE A 436 11.01 5.60 17.98
C PHE A 436 11.18 5.99 19.45
N ARG A 437 11.45 5.01 20.33
CA ARG A 437 11.70 5.25 21.76
C ARG A 437 12.89 6.19 21.97
N TYR A 438 13.97 6.01 21.23
CA TYR A 438 15.15 6.88 21.29
C TYR A 438 14.83 8.32 20.88
N LYS A 439 14.09 8.52 19.80
CA LYS A 439 13.75 9.85 19.27
C LYS A 439 12.70 10.60 20.06
N THR A 440 11.97 9.92 20.91
CA THR A 440 10.89 10.50 21.72
C THR A 440 11.19 10.52 23.21
N ARG A 441 12.42 10.27 23.62
CA ARG A 441 12.90 10.38 25.03
C ARG A 441 12.84 11.79 25.60
#